data_0775a87ae0caf6259e101cd2b129b668
#
_entry.id   0775a87ae0caf6259e101cd2b129b668
#
_cell.length_a   1.000
_cell.length_b   1.000
_cell.length_c   1.000
_cell.angle_alpha   90.00
_cell.angle_beta   90.00
_cell.angle_gamma   90.00
#
_symmetry.space_group_name_H-M   'P 1'
#
loop_
_entity.id
_entity.type
_entity.pdbx_description
1 polymer ?
#
loop_
_entity_poly.entity_id
_entity_poly.type
_entity_poly.pdbx_seq_one_letter_code
_entity_poly.pdbx_strand_id
1 'polypeptide(L)'
;MKRMIILPALGLAIGMTWAAKASAAQEKPPLRVAIAGLVHGHVDGFFRGALKRQDIQIVGIAEPAHALFATYAKKYGLDEKLYHADLEEMVRTTKPQAVLGYTSTYDHLKVVQTCAKLGVPVMMEKPLAVSTNQAYAIAKAAKEGKITVLVNYETSWYPSNHEAYALLHSGALGDIRKVVVHDGHSGPKEIGVEPEFLSWLTDPKLNGAGALFDFGCYGADLMTWLMNGEKPLTVTAVTQQIKPEIYPKVDDEATIVITYPKAQAIIQASWNWPFDRKDMEVYGAIGSVVTVKRDGLLVRRKGEPEAKMEKSKPVPSPYEDSLTYLRAVLLDGAKVDGLSSLETNVTVTEILDAARESAKTGKRVSITR
;
A
#
# COMPACT_ATOMS: atom_id res chain seq x y z
N MET A 1 34.65 -82.60 -38.13
CA MET A 1 33.80 -82.12 -37.01
C MET A 1 34.69 -81.33 -36.07
N LYS A 2 34.66 -79.99 -36.15
CA LYS A 2 35.43 -79.12 -35.26
C LYS A 2 34.41 -78.43 -34.32
N ARG A 3 34.56 -78.66 -33.03
CA ARG A 3 33.79 -78.02 -31.96
C ARG A 3 34.38 -76.65 -31.69
N MET A 4 33.56 -75.63 -31.80
CA MET A 4 33.86 -74.23 -31.50
C MET A 4 33.44 -73.95 -30.02
N ILE A 5 34.42 -73.58 -29.21
CA ILE A 5 34.19 -73.16 -27.81
C ILE A 5 33.93 -71.68 -27.76
N ILE A 6 32.77 -71.28 -27.26
CA ILE A 6 32.39 -69.87 -27.06
C ILE A 6 32.67 -69.54 -25.59
N LEU A 7 33.57 -68.60 -25.31
CA LEU A 7 33.79 -68.00 -24.01
C LEU A 7 32.81 -66.80 -23.80
N PRO A 8 32.20 -66.64 -22.64
CA PRO A 8 31.40 -65.45 -22.36
C PRO A 8 32.30 -64.30 -21.90
N ALA A 9 32.14 -63.14 -22.53
CA ALA A 9 32.77 -61.90 -22.09
C ALA A 9 31.99 -61.31 -20.90
N LEU A 10 32.66 -61.13 -19.77
CA LEU A 10 32.13 -60.45 -18.58
C LEU A 10 32.24 -58.95 -18.79
N GLY A 11 31.12 -58.27 -19.07
CA GLY A 11 31.05 -56.81 -19.15
C GLY A 11 30.92 -56.20 -17.77
N LEU A 12 31.96 -55.49 -17.30
CA LEU A 12 31.97 -54.69 -16.09
C LEU A 12 31.23 -53.36 -16.34
N ALA A 13 29.98 -53.23 -15.91
CA ALA A 13 29.26 -51.97 -15.96
C ALA A 13 29.68 -51.12 -14.75
N ILE A 14 30.51 -50.08 -14.98
CA ILE A 14 30.84 -49.06 -13.99
C ILE A 14 29.66 -48.09 -13.96
N GLY A 15 28.78 -48.25 -12.95
CA GLY A 15 27.71 -47.30 -12.66
C GLY A 15 28.28 -46.00 -12.06
N MET A 16 28.43 -44.97 -12.85
CA MET A 16 28.64 -43.58 -12.35
C MET A 16 27.33 -43.07 -11.76
N THR A 17 27.18 -43.15 -10.45
CA THR A 17 26.13 -42.42 -9.72
C THR A 17 26.49 -40.95 -9.68
N TRP A 18 25.87 -40.14 -10.52
CA TRP A 18 25.87 -38.69 -10.38
C TRP A 18 24.97 -38.34 -9.19
N ALA A 19 25.56 -38.11 -8.04
CA ALA A 19 24.89 -37.47 -6.91
C ALA A 19 24.72 -36.00 -7.29
N ALA A 20 23.52 -35.64 -7.78
CA ALA A 20 23.12 -34.25 -7.92
C ALA A 20 23.13 -33.64 -6.50
N LYS A 21 24.16 -32.86 -6.17
CA LYS A 21 24.13 -31.95 -5.01
C LYS A 21 23.00 -30.96 -5.28
N ALA A 22 21.84 -31.19 -4.66
CA ALA A 22 20.86 -30.13 -4.51
C ALA A 22 21.56 -28.98 -3.76
N SER A 23 21.89 -27.92 -4.47
CA SER A 23 22.34 -26.67 -3.85
C SER A 23 21.19 -26.22 -2.97
N ALA A 24 21.32 -26.39 -1.67
CA ALA A 24 20.42 -25.75 -0.72
C ALA A 24 20.49 -24.25 -1.04
N ALA A 25 19.39 -23.66 -1.51
CA ALA A 25 19.31 -22.23 -1.73
C ALA A 25 19.70 -21.58 -0.40
N GLN A 26 20.80 -20.85 -0.38
CA GLN A 26 21.29 -20.18 0.81
C GLN A 26 20.21 -19.19 1.23
N GLU A 27 19.58 -19.41 2.37
CA GLU A 27 18.54 -18.49 2.87
C GLU A 27 19.14 -17.08 2.95
N LYS A 28 18.48 -16.13 2.27
CA LYS A 28 18.91 -14.75 2.31
C LYS A 28 18.75 -14.21 3.73
N PRO A 29 19.69 -13.38 4.20
CA PRO A 29 19.57 -12.78 5.53
C PRO A 29 18.27 -11.99 5.66
N PRO A 30 17.75 -11.79 6.89
CA PRO A 30 16.56 -10.99 7.10
C PRO A 30 16.77 -9.55 6.62
N LEU A 31 15.71 -8.95 6.07
CA LEU A 31 15.71 -7.54 5.71
C LEU A 31 15.75 -6.71 7.00
N ARG A 32 16.77 -5.87 7.13
CA ARG A 32 16.96 -5.00 8.29
C ARG A 32 16.14 -3.73 8.10
N VAL A 33 15.08 -3.57 8.89
CA VAL A 33 14.18 -2.41 8.83
C VAL A 33 14.27 -1.58 10.10
N ALA A 34 14.14 -0.25 9.95
CA ALA A 34 13.96 0.65 11.08
C ALA A 34 12.59 1.35 10.96
N ILE A 35 12.08 1.83 12.06
CA ILE A 35 10.76 2.46 12.17
C ILE A 35 10.92 3.94 12.46
N ALA A 36 10.22 4.80 11.73
CA ALA A 36 10.15 6.23 11.95
C ALA A 36 8.75 6.60 12.46
N GLY A 37 8.65 6.97 13.73
CA GLY A 37 7.41 7.32 14.42
C GLY A 37 6.58 6.13 14.87
N LEU A 38 5.76 6.37 15.89
CA LEU A 38 4.84 5.39 16.47
C LEU A 38 3.41 5.95 16.62
N VAL A 39 3.16 7.15 16.09
CA VAL A 39 1.86 7.82 16.24
C VAL A 39 0.79 7.33 15.27
N HIS A 40 1.13 6.59 14.25
CA HIS A 40 0.18 6.02 13.30
C HIS A 40 -0.32 4.66 13.79
N GLY A 41 -1.64 4.50 13.99
CA GLY A 41 -2.23 3.28 14.56
C GLY A 41 -1.90 1.98 13.82
N HIS A 42 -1.57 2.04 12.53
CA HIS A 42 -1.17 0.84 11.76
C HIS A 42 0.15 0.22 12.24
N VAL A 43 0.99 0.93 13.00
CA VAL A 43 2.21 0.36 13.58
C VAL A 43 1.91 -0.81 14.51
N ASP A 44 0.75 -0.82 15.15
CA ASP A 44 0.29 -1.93 15.99
C ASP A 44 0.10 -3.22 15.16
N GLY A 45 -0.54 -3.11 14.01
CA GLY A 45 -0.67 -4.20 13.04
C GLY A 45 0.68 -4.68 12.51
N PHE A 46 1.59 -3.76 12.22
CA PHE A 46 2.94 -4.08 11.80
C PHE A 46 3.67 -4.92 12.85
N PHE A 47 3.72 -4.51 14.12
CA PHE A 47 4.39 -5.29 15.16
C PHE A 47 3.79 -6.69 15.32
N ARG A 48 2.46 -6.82 15.30
CA ARG A 48 1.80 -8.14 15.37
C ARG A 48 2.21 -9.09 14.25
N GLY A 49 2.48 -8.56 13.07
CA GLY A 49 2.93 -9.33 11.90
C GLY A 49 4.45 -9.53 11.87
N ALA A 50 5.22 -8.44 11.91
CA ALA A 50 6.67 -8.45 11.71
C ALA A 50 7.44 -9.24 12.76
N LEU A 51 7.03 -9.19 14.03
CA LEU A 51 7.71 -9.91 15.11
C LEU A 51 7.60 -11.45 15.01
N LYS A 52 6.70 -11.95 14.16
CA LYS A 52 6.57 -13.40 13.89
C LYS A 52 7.39 -13.85 12.69
N ARG A 53 8.01 -12.92 11.95
CA ARG A 53 8.76 -13.18 10.72
C ARG A 53 10.24 -13.40 11.02
N GLN A 54 10.83 -14.41 10.38
CA GLN A 54 12.26 -14.66 10.44
C GLN A 54 13.05 -13.93 9.36
N ASP A 55 12.36 -13.48 8.30
CA ASP A 55 12.93 -12.77 7.17
C ASP A 55 12.95 -11.24 7.32
N ILE A 56 12.49 -10.71 8.47
CA ILE A 56 12.49 -9.29 8.84
C ILE A 56 13.20 -9.11 10.19
N GLN A 57 14.08 -8.13 10.26
CA GLN A 57 14.76 -7.75 11.50
C GLN A 57 14.54 -6.26 11.78
N ILE A 58 13.86 -5.93 12.88
CA ILE A 58 13.75 -4.55 13.37
C ILE A 58 15.08 -4.17 14.04
N VAL A 59 15.73 -3.11 13.56
CA VAL A 59 17.07 -2.69 14.03
C VAL A 59 17.09 -1.35 14.74
N GLY A 60 15.98 -0.60 14.72
CA GLY A 60 15.85 0.67 15.43
C GLY A 60 14.44 1.24 15.29
N ILE A 61 14.05 2.08 16.25
CA ILE A 61 12.77 2.77 16.30
C ILE A 61 13.03 4.21 16.71
N ALA A 62 12.80 5.15 15.77
CA ALA A 62 12.93 6.58 16.04
C ALA A 62 11.58 7.15 16.46
N GLU A 63 11.45 7.53 17.72
CA GLU A 63 10.26 8.17 18.28
C GLU A 63 10.66 9.28 19.26
N PRO A 64 10.30 10.56 18.99
CA PRO A 64 10.67 11.66 19.88
C PRO A 64 10.13 11.51 21.31
N ALA A 65 8.94 10.90 21.47
CA ALA A 65 8.30 10.69 22.76
C ALA A 65 8.68 9.33 23.33
N HIS A 66 9.70 9.27 24.21
CA HIS A 66 10.11 8.02 24.86
C HIS A 66 8.96 7.27 25.55
N ALA A 67 8.01 8.01 26.14
CA ALA A 67 6.85 7.40 26.80
C ALA A 67 5.98 6.58 25.83
N LEU A 68 5.85 7.03 24.59
CA LEU A 68 5.14 6.29 23.53
C LEU A 68 5.91 5.03 23.14
N PHE A 69 7.23 5.13 22.92
CA PHE A 69 8.07 3.95 22.71
C PHE A 69 7.93 2.95 23.87
N ALA A 70 8.02 3.39 25.13
CA ALA A 70 7.91 2.52 26.29
C ALA A 70 6.56 1.77 26.36
N THR A 71 5.46 2.42 25.90
CA THR A 71 4.14 1.79 25.79
C THR A 71 4.17 0.62 24.79
N TYR A 72 4.72 0.81 23.61
CA TYR A 72 4.86 -0.25 22.59
C TYR A 72 5.89 -1.30 23.04
N ALA A 73 7.00 -0.90 23.66
CA ALA A 73 8.00 -1.82 24.19
C ALA A 73 7.40 -2.78 25.20
N LYS A 74 6.61 -2.26 26.14
CA LYS A 74 5.88 -3.10 27.11
C LYS A 74 4.85 -4.03 26.45
N LYS A 75 4.11 -3.52 25.45
CA LYS A 75 3.06 -4.28 24.75
C LYS A 75 3.63 -5.43 23.92
N TYR A 76 4.78 -5.24 23.29
CA TYR A 76 5.37 -6.16 22.30
C TYR A 76 6.67 -6.82 22.74
N GLY A 77 7.18 -6.51 23.95
CA GLY A 77 8.45 -7.05 24.44
C GLY A 77 9.66 -6.54 23.65
N LEU A 78 9.65 -5.26 23.23
CA LEU A 78 10.75 -4.68 22.47
C LEU A 78 11.92 -4.35 23.41
N ASP A 79 13.17 -4.59 22.93
CA ASP A 79 14.39 -4.21 23.65
C ASP A 79 14.52 -2.68 23.67
N GLU A 80 14.86 -2.10 24.81
CA GLU A 80 15.15 -0.67 24.96
C GLU A 80 16.26 -0.16 24.05
N LYS A 81 17.18 -1.04 23.66
CA LYS A 81 18.24 -0.74 22.70
C LYS A 81 17.75 -0.37 21.29
N LEU A 82 16.50 -0.68 20.98
CA LEU A 82 15.89 -0.26 19.70
C LEU A 82 15.47 1.21 19.71
N TYR A 83 15.38 1.84 20.87
CA TYR A 83 14.95 3.23 21.02
C TYR A 83 16.00 4.22 20.53
N HIS A 84 15.52 5.20 19.77
CA HIS A 84 16.23 6.39 19.35
C HIS A 84 15.28 7.59 19.38
N ALA A 85 15.72 8.74 19.89
CA ALA A 85 14.92 9.95 19.90
C ALA A 85 14.91 10.67 18.54
N ASP A 86 15.96 10.45 17.73
CA ASP A 86 16.21 11.14 16.47
C ASP A 86 16.34 10.15 15.30
N LEU A 87 15.65 10.45 14.19
CA LEU A 87 15.63 9.59 13.00
C LEU A 87 16.99 9.53 12.30
N GLU A 88 17.69 10.67 12.15
CA GLU A 88 18.97 10.70 11.44
C GLU A 88 20.04 9.95 12.22
N GLU A 89 20.08 10.14 13.53
CA GLU A 89 20.98 9.42 14.44
C GLU A 89 20.70 7.90 14.38
N MET A 90 19.43 7.49 14.45
CA MET A 90 19.04 6.09 14.33
C MET A 90 19.54 5.47 13.02
N VAL A 91 19.28 6.12 11.88
CA VAL A 91 19.68 5.58 10.57
C VAL A 91 21.20 5.46 10.45
N ARG A 92 21.95 6.44 10.95
CA ARG A 92 23.43 6.41 10.94
C ARG A 92 23.99 5.28 11.81
N THR A 93 23.40 5.06 12.97
CA THR A 93 23.86 4.08 13.96
C THR A 93 23.49 2.67 13.55
N THR A 94 22.23 2.44 13.19
CA THR A 94 21.70 1.07 12.92
C THR A 94 21.89 0.62 11.49
N LYS A 95 22.12 1.53 10.54
CA LYS A 95 22.32 1.26 9.11
C LYS A 95 21.26 0.30 8.55
N PRO A 96 19.97 0.66 8.61
CA PRO A 96 18.89 -0.16 8.09
C PRO A 96 18.94 -0.22 6.56
N GLN A 97 18.35 -1.28 5.99
CA GLN A 97 18.17 -1.40 4.54
C GLN A 97 16.90 -0.67 4.06
N ALA A 98 15.95 -0.42 4.96
CA ALA A 98 14.79 0.42 4.72
C ALA A 98 14.29 1.05 6.02
N VAL A 99 13.59 2.19 5.89
CA VAL A 99 12.82 2.82 6.97
C VAL A 99 11.33 2.68 6.66
N LEU A 100 10.55 2.29 7.66
CA LEU A 100 9.09 2.23 7.61
C LEU A 100 8.53 3.45 8.36
N GLY A 101 7.71 4.27 7.68
CA GLY A 101 7.19 5.52 8.25
C GLY A 101 5.80 5.34 8.86
N TYR A 102 5.71 5.54 10.17
CA TYR A 102 4.47 5.53 10.97
C TYR A 102 4.27 6.87 11.71
N THR A 103 4.59 7.95 11.03
CA THR A 103 4.38 9.34 11.51
C THR A 103 3.00 9.87 11.11
N SER A 104 2.71 11.14 11.41
CA SER A 104 1.61 11.85 10.75
C SER A 104 1.87 11.98 9.25
N THR A 105 0.82 12.12 8.43
CA THR A 105 0.96 12.32 6.99
C THR A 105 1.82 13.56 6.65
N TYR A 106 1.70 14.62 7.46
CA TYR A 106 2.51 15.84 7.29
C TYR A 106 4.01 15.59 7.44
N ASP A 107 4.41 14.70 8.33
CA ASP A 107 5.82 14.43 8.64
C ASP A 107 6.49 13.48 7.64
N HIS A 108 5.73 12.86 6.72
CA HIS A 108 6.27 11.98 5.66
C HIS A 108 7.40 12.65 4.88
N LEU A 109 7.22 13.94 4.51
CA LEU A 109 8.26 14.69 3.79
C LEU A 109 9.59 14.72 4.56
N LYS A 110 9.55 14.99 5.88
CA LYS A 110 10.75 15.02 6.72
C LYS A 110 11.43 13.65 6.77
N VAL A 111 10.65 12.59 6.92
CA VAL A 111 11.19 11.20 6.93
C VAL A 111 11.89 10.90 5.62
N VAL A 112 11.24 11.16 4.48
CA VAL A 112 11.84 10.90 3.16
C VAL A 112 13.08 11.75 2.92
N GLN A 113 13.07 13.05 3.27
CA GLN A 113 14.23 13.92 3.12
C GLN A 113 15.43 13.47 3.95
N THR A 114 15.19 13.02 5.19
CA THR A 114 16.25 12.49 6.05
C THR A 114 16.83 11.20 5.48
N CYS A 115 15.99 10.26 5.09
CA CYS A 115 16.43 8.99 4.52
C CYS A 115 17.11 9.17 3.15
N ALA A 116 16.63 10.09 2.31
CA ALA A 116 17.22 10.40 1.02
C ALA A 116 18.67 10.92 1.13
N LYS A 117 18.95 11.80 2.10
CA LYS A 117 20.33 12.27 2.39
C LYS A 117 21.26 11.14 2.79
N LEU A 118 20.74 10.06 3.33
CA LEU A 118 21.48 8.91 3.82
C LEU A 118 21.45 7.72 2.86
N GLY A 119 20.75 7.84 1.71
CA GLY A 119 20.64 6.79 0.70
C GLY A 119 19.83 5.58 1.15
N VAL A 120 18.87 5.75 2.07
CA VAL A 120 18.07 4.65 2.64
C VAL A 120 16.64 4.67 2.04
N PRO A 121 16.18 3.58 1.41
CA PRO A 121 14.81 3.42 0.93
C PRO A 121 13.77 3.57 2.04
N VAL A 122 12.54 3.98 1.65
CA VAL A 122 11.46 4.23 2.60
C VAL A 122 10.16 3.57 2.11
N MET A 123 9.41 2.95 3.01
CA MET A 123 8.00 2.64 2.80
C MET A 123 7.17 3.45 3.80
N MET A 124 6.31 4.31 3.27
CA MET A 124 5.45 5.18 4.08
C MET A 124 4.05 4.59 4.23
N GLU A 125 3.35 4.94 5.31
CA GLU A 125 1.92 4.75 5.40
C GLU A 125 1.17 5.70 4.45
N LYS A 126 -0.07 5.37 4.15
CA LYS A 126 -0.98 6.16 3.32
C LYS A 126 -1.58 7.35 4.10
N PRO A 127 -1.98 8.43 3.40
CA PRO A 127 -1.59 8.81 2.04
C PRO A 127 -0.15 9.34 2.00
N LEU A 128 0.43 9.44 0.81
CA LEU A 128 1.83 9.89 0.63
C LEU A 128 2.12 11.24 1.27
N ALA A 129 1.22 12.21 1.12
CA ALA A 129 1.44 13.58 1.59
C ALA A 129 0.12 14.33 1.78
N VAL A 130 0.16 15.45 2.52
CA VAL A 130 -1.01 16.32 2.78
C VAL A 130 -1.27 17.33 1.67
N SER A 131 -0.42 17.43 0.66
CA SER A 131 -0.58 18.35 -0.49
C SER A 131 0.30 17.95 -1.67
N THR A 132 -0.09 18.40 -2.86
CA THR A 132 0.67 18.24 -4.10
C THR A 132 2.11 18.77 -3.97
N ASN A 133 2.29 19.92 -3.33
CA ASN A 133 3.62 20.49 -3.10
C ASN A 133 4.52 19.57 -2.26
N GLN A 134 3.97 18.95 -1.22
CA GLN A 134 4.73 17.98 -0.42
C GLN A 134 5.02 16.71 -1.21
N ALA A 135 4.07 16.19 -2.00
CA ALA A 135 4.28 15.01 -2.84
C ALA A 135 5.41 15.24 -3.86
N TYR A 136 5.44 16.42 -4.49
CA TYR A 136 6.53 16.79 -5.40
C TYR A 136 7.87 16.95 -4.67
N ALA A 137 7.87 17.50 -3.46
CA ALA A 137 9.08 17.59 -2.64
C ALA A 137 9.61 16.20 -2.23
N ILE A 138 8.72 15.26 -1.92
CA ILE A 138 9.05 13.85 -1.67
C ILE A 138 9.65 13.22 -2.93
N ALA A 139 9.01 13.36 -4.09
CA ALA A 139 9.50 12.81 -5.35
C ALA A 139 10.88 13.39 -5.73
N LYS A 140 11.07 14.70 -5.51
CA LYS A 140 12.37 15.36 -5.71
C LYS A 140 13.44 14.79 -4.78
N ALA A 141 13.16 14.70 -3.49
CA ALA A 141 14.10 14.15 -2.51
C ALA A 141 14.46 12.68 -2.83
N ALA A 142 13.48 11.85 -3.18
CA ALA A 142 13.72 10.47 -3.59
C ALA A 142 14.64 10.36 -4.82
N LYS A 143 14.40 11.20 -5.84
CA LYS A 143 15.22 11.27 -7.05
C LYS A 143 16.65 11.72 -6.76
N GLU A 144 16.83 12.78 -5.97
CA GLU A 144 18.14 13.32 -5.61
C GLU A 144 18.93 12.33 -4.75
N GLY A 145 18.27 11.68 -3.76
CA GLY A 145 18.85 10.66 -2.92
C GLY A 145 19.02 9.29 -3.59
N LYS A 146 18.46 9.12 -4.80
CA LYS A 146 18.43 7.83 -5.54
C LYS A 146 17.87 6.69 -4.69
N ILE A 147 16.83 6.99 -3.91
CA ILE A 147 16.17 6.01 -3.06
C ILE A 147 14.82 5.60 -3.64
N THR A 148 14.42 4.37 -3.32
CA THR A 148 13.04 3.91 -3.52
C THR A 148 12.15 4.45 -2.41
N VAL A 149 10.99 5.01 -2.79
CA VAL A 149 9.90 5.36 -1.88
C VAL A 149 8.67 4.57 -2.29
N LEU A 150 8.11 3.83 -1.37
CA LEU A 150 6.88 3.05 -1.51
C LEU A 150 5.81 3.61 -0.57
N VAL A 151 4.54 3.42 -0.92
CA VAL A 151 3.40 3.73 -0.06
C VAL A 151 2.60 2.47 0.22
N ASN A 152 2.25 2.27 1.48
CA ASN A 152 1.56 1.08 1.94
C ASN A 152 0.05 1.35 2.11
N TYR A 153 -0.76 0.72 1.27
CA TYR A 153 -2.21 0.64 1.46
C TYR A 153 -2.60 -0.79 1.82
N GLU A 154 -3.53 -0.95 2.74
CA GLU A 154 -4.08 -2.28 3.04
C GLU A 154 -4.67 -2.95 1.80
N THR A 155 -5.39 -2.19 0.98
CA THR A 155 -6.07 -2.67 -0.23
C THR A 155 -5.12 -3.08 -1.35
N SER A 156 -3.85 -2.65 -1.32
CA SER A 156 -2.83 -3.12 -2.28
C SER A 156 -2.57 -4.62 -2.20
N TRP A 157 -2.90 -5.23 -1.06
CA TRP A 157 -2.66 -6.65 -0.78
C TRP A 157 -3.94 -7.49 -0.81
N TYR A 158 -5.03 -6.97 -1.42
CA TYR A 158 -6.29 -7.69 -1.56
C TYR A 158 -6.32 -8.50 -2.86
N PRO A 159 -6.40 -9.84 -2.79
CA PRO A 159 -6.52 -10.69 -3.97
C PRO A 159 -7.67 -10.30 -4.89
N SER A 160 -8.80 -9.83 -4.33
CA SER A 160 -9.96 -9.37 -5.10
C SER A 160 -9.63 -8.17 -6.00
N ASN A 161 -8.82 -7.22 -5.53
CA ASN A 161 -8.41 -6.07 -6.33
C ASN A 161 -7.50 -6.48 -7.48
N HIS A 162 -6.54 -7.39 -7.22
CA HIS A 162 -5.65 -7.92 -8.27
C HIS A 162 -6.41 -8.73 -9.33
N GLU A 163 -7.40 -9.54 -8.93
CA GLU A 163 -8.22 -10.29 -9.89
C GLU A 163 -9.13 -9.34 -10.69
N ALA A 164 -9.70 -8.30 -10.06
CA ALA A 164 -10.48 -7.28 -10.78
C ALA A 164 -9.62 -6.53 -11.82
N TYR A 165 -8.39 -6.19 -11.48
CA TYR A 165 -7.42 -5.61 -12.40
C TYR A 165 -7.12 -6.57 -13.56
N ALA A 166 -6.87 -7.85 -13.27
CA ALA A 166 -6.59 -8.86 -14.29
C ALA A 166 -7.77 -9.06 -15.24
N LEU A 167 -9.00 -9.12 -14.71
CA LEU A 167 -10.23 -9.22 -15.53
C LEU A 167 -10.38 -8.01 -16.47
N LEU A 168 -10.13 -6.80 -15.98
CA LEU A 168 -10.19 -5.59 -16.79
C LEU A 168 -9.15 -5.62 -17.90
N HIS A 169 -7.88 -5.88 -17.57
CA HIS A 169 -6.76 -5.80 -18.52
C HIS A 169 -6.64 -7.02 -19.45
N SER A 170 -7.34 -8.12 -19.17
CA SER A 170 -7.52 -9.23 -20.12
C SER A 170 -8.53 -8.93 -21.23
N GLY A 171 -9.25 -7.80 -21.13
CA GLY A 171 -10.35 -7.46 -22.04
C GLY A 171 -11.68 -8.13 -21.72
N ALA A 172 -11.76 -8.96 -20.67
CA ALA A 172 -12.99 -9.68 -20.28
C ALA A 172 -14.17 -8.75 -19.95
N LEU A 173 -13.87 -7.54 -19.49
CA LEU A 173 -14.88 -6.52 -19.16
C LEU A 173 -15.01 -5.44 -20.25
N GLY A 174 -14.09 -5.42 -21.23
CA GLY A 174 -13.95 -4.33 -22.21
C GLY A 174 -13.36 -3.06 -21.58
N ASP A 175 -13.36 -1.96 -22.35
CA ASP A 175 -12.83 -0.68 -21.86
C ASP A 175 -13.54 -0.23 -20.60
N ILE A 176 -12.79 0.27 -19.63
CA ILE A 176 -13.33 0.83 -18.40
C ILE A 176 -14.25 2.02 -18.69
N ARG A 177 -15.40 2.05 -18.03
CA ARG A 177 -16.40 3.13 -18.17
C ARG A 177 -16.65 3.83 -16.86
N LYS A 178 -16.80 3.06 -15.79
CA LYS A 178 -17.08 3.60 -14.47
C LYS A 178 -16.44 2.75 -13.37
N VAL A 179 -15.95 3.42 -12.33
CA VAL A 179 -15.55 2.78 -11.08
C VAL A 179 -16.27 3.49 -9.94
N VAL A 180 -16.79 2.73 -9.00
CA VAL A 180 -17.29 3.25 -7.73
C VAL A 180 -16.48 2.59 -6.61
N VAL A 181 -15.89 3.39 -5.75
CA VAL A 181 -15.09 2.87 -4.62
C VAL A 181 -15.74 3.32 -3.31
N HIS A 182 -15.83 2.39 -2.38
CA HIS A 182 -16.41 2.60 -1.07
C HIS A 182 -15.35 2.27 -0.01
N ASP A 183 -14.92 3.30 0.72
CA ASP A 183 -13.96 3.15 1.80
C ASP A 183 -14.44 3.92 3.03
N GLY A 184 -14.66 3.23 4.14
CA GLY A 184 -15.15 3.88 5.34
C GLY A 184 -15.49 2.93 6.48
N HIS A 185 -15.75 3.53 7.62
CA HIS A 185 -16.21 2.90 8.86
C HIS A 185 -16.99 3.91 9.72
N SER A 186 -17.29 3.59 10.97
CA SER A 186 -18.09 4.46 11.85
C SER A 186 -17.33 5.71 12.35
N GLY A 187 -16.03 5.78 12.14
CA GLY A 187 -15.17 6.89 12.53
C GLY A 187 -14.03 6.46 13.45
N PRO A 188 -12.87 7.14 13.38
CA PRO A 188 -11.69 6.75 14.14
C PRO A 188 -11.91 6.80 15.66
N LYS A 189 -12.66 7.78 16.18
CA LYS A 189 -13.00 7.87 17.59
C LYS A 189 -13.93 6.74 18.03
N GLU A 190 -14.92 6.43 17.21
CA GLU A 190 -15.93 5.40 17.47
C GLU A 190 -15.35 3.98 17.47
N ILE A 191 -14.37 3.72 16.63
CA ILE A 191 -13.66 2.43 16.63
C ILE A 191 -12.54 2.35 17.67
N GLY A 192 -12.30 3.46 18.41
CA GLY A 192 -11.37 3.48 19.54
C GLY A 192 -9.91 3.45 19.14
N VAL A 193 -9.50 4.19 18.09
CA VAL A 193 -8.08 4.33 17.77
C VAL A 193 -7.31 5.02 18.90
N GLU A 194 -6.00 4.79 18.96
CA GLU A 194 -5.13 5.35 19.97
C GLU A 194 -5.18 6.91 19.96
N PRO A 195 -5.11 7.56 21.13
CA PRO A 195 -5.19 9.03 21.24
C PRO A 195 -4.17 9.76 20.36
N GLU A 196 -2.96 9.24 20.26
CA GLU A 196 -1.89 9.80 19.44
C GLU A 196 -2.29 9.80 17.94
N PHE A 197 -2.87 8.70 17.48
CA PHE A 197 -3.36 8.58 16.11
C PHE A 197 -4.54 9.54 15.87
N LEU A 198 -5.54 9.52 16.75
CA LEU A 198 -6.71 10.38 16.64
C LEU A 198 -6.34 11.85 16.57
N SER A 199 -5.35 12.28 17.37
CA SER A 199 -4.98 13.70 17.51
C SER A 199 -4.50 14.32 16.20
N TRP A 200 -3.68 13.61 15.41
CA TRP A 200 -3.20 14.12 14.15
C TRP A 200 -4.13 13.78 12.96
N LEU A 201 -4.84 12.64 13.01
CA LEU A 201 -5.77 12.24 11.96
C LEU A 201 -6.95 13.23 11.83
N THR A 202 -7.36 13.84 12.93
CA THR A 202 -8.43 14.86 12.99
C THR A 202 -7.91 16.30 12.94
N ASP A 203 -6.63 16.51 12.63
CA ASP A 203 -6.04 17.84 12.39
C ASP A 203 -5.82 18.06 10.88
N PRO A 204 -6.47 19.08 10.26
CA PRO A 204 -6.40 19.31 8.81
C PRO A 204 -4.99 19.67 8.32
N LYS A 205 -4.11 20.14 9.20
CA LYS A 205 -2.70 20.40 8.85
C LYS A 205 -1.89 19.11 8.81
N LEU A 206 -2.14 18.18 9.75
CA LEU A 206 -1.33 16.97 9.92
C LEU A 206 -1.80 15.80 9.04
N ASN A 207 -3.09 15.77 8.69
CA ASN A 207 -3.67 14.75 7.80
C ASN A 207 -4.03 15.27 6.40
N GLY A 208 -4.19 16.60 6.22
CA GLY A 208 -4.64 17.22 4.96
C GLY A 208 -6.14 17.53 4.94
N ALA A 209 -6.97 16.64 5.47
CA ALA A 209 -8.42 16.77 5.67
C ALA A 209 -8.86 15.69 6.66
N GLY A 210 -10.14 15.36 6.73
CA GLY A 210 -10.69 14.23 7.48
C GLY A 210 -10.85 12.97 6.61
N ALA A 211 -12.08 12.47 6.51
CA ALA A 211 -12.42 11.30 5.71
C ALA A 211 -11.98 11.44 4.24
N LEU A 212 -12.02 12.65 3.70
CA LEU A 212 -11.55 12.96 2.34
C LEU A 212 -10.14 12.42 2.08
N PHE A 213 -9.19 12.63 2.98
CA PHE A 213 -7.81 12.17 2.84
C PHE A 213 -7.63 10.75 3.36
N ASP A 214 -8.19 10.44 4.52
CA ASP A 214 -8.03 9.14 5.18
C ASP A 214 -8.55 7.98 4.33
N PHE A 215 -9.75 8.12 3.77
CA PHE A 215 -10.38 7.09 2.94
C PHE A 215 -10.42 7.42 1.44
N GLY A 216 -10.50 8.68 1.07
CA GLY A 216 -10.47 9.08 -0.34
C GLY A 216 -9.19 8.64 -1.06
N CYS A 217 -8.07 8.50 -0.34
CA CYS A 217 -6.81 8.05 -0.90
C CYS A 217 -6.87 6.62 -1.45
N TYR A 218 -7.62 5.71 -0.82
CA TYR A 218 -7.78 4.33 -1.31
C TYR A 218 -8.43 4.28 -2.69
N GLY A 219 -9.54 5.00 -2.85
CA GLY A 219 -10.23 5.05 -4.15
C GLY A 219 -9.40 5.77 -5.23
N ALA A 220 -8.67 6.83 -4.87
CA ALA A 220 -7.78 7.51 -5.79
C ALA A 220 -6.62 6.62 -6.24
N ASP A 221 -6.06 5.81 -5.34
CA ASP A 221 -5.00 4.85 -5.62
C ASP A 221 -5.48 3.72 -6.55
N LEU A 222 -6.60 3.06 -6.19
CA LEU A 222 -7.20 2.01 -7.01
C LEU A 222 -7.55 2.52 -8.42
N MET A 223 -8.16 3.70 -8.53
CA MET A 223 -8.52 4.24 -9.84
C MET A 223 -7.29 4.59 -10.67
N THR A 224 -6.26 5.21 -10.09
CA THR A 224 -5.00 5.53 -10.78
C THR A 224 -4.33 4.26 -11.31
N TRP A 225 -4.33 3.20 -10.52
CA TRP A 225 -3.81 1.90 -10.91
C TRP A 225 -4.63 1.24 -12.03
N LEU A 226 -5.96 1.20 -11.92
CA LEU A 226 -6.85 0.65 -12.95
C LEU A 226 -6.71 1.37 -14.28
N MET A 227 -6.38 2.67 -14.26
CA MET A 227 -6.11 3.49 -15.44
C MET A 227 -4.65 3.43 -15.93
N ASN A 228 -3.82 2.50 -15.40
CA ASN A 228 -2.40 2.38 -15.75
C ASN A 228 -1.62 3.70 -15.61
N GLY A 229 -1.94 4.53 -14.63
CA GLY A 229 -1.30 5.82 -14.39
C GLY A 229 -1.77 6.94 -15.33
N GLU A 230 -2.80 6.74 -16.17
CA GLU A 230 -3.40 7.83 -16.94
C GLU A 230 -3.91 8.90 -15.96
N LYS A 231 -3.49 10.14 -16.18
CA LYS A 231 -3.93 11.24 -15.32
C LYS A 231 -5.38 11.63 -15.58
N PRO A 232 -6.15 11.92 -14.53
CA PRO A 232 -7.52 12.41 -14.69
C PRO A 232 -7.55 13.78 -15.33
N LEU A 233 -8.71 14.13 -15.92
CA LEU A 233 -8.96 15.44 -16.49
C LEU A 233 -9.42 16.43 -15.40
N THR A 234 -10.39 16.01 -14.57
CA THR A 234 -10.99 16.88 -13.56
C THR A 234 -11.38 16.11 -12.31
N VAL A 235 -11.45 16.85 -11.20
CA VAL A 235 -11.95 16.38 -9.91
C VAL A 235 -13.04 17.34 -9.43
N THR A 236 -14.12 16.76 -8.90
CA THR A 236 -15.19 17.49 -8.17
C THR A 236 -15.44 16.76 -6.87
N ALA A 237 -15.60 17.47 -5.77
CA ALA A 237 -15.87 16.84 -4.49
C ALA A 237 -16.87 17.63 -3.64
N VAL A 238 -17.58 16.92 -2.79
CA VAL A 238 -18.43 17.45 -1.71
C VAL A 238 -17.96 16.81 -0.42
N THR A 239 -17.81 17.64 0.61
CA THR A 239 -17.49 17.19 1.98
C THR A 239 -18.54 17.69 2.96
N GLN A 240 -18.75 16.94 4.04
CA GLN A 240 -19.63 17.34 5.14
C GLN A 240 -18.99 17.02 6.49
N GLN A 241 -19.42 17.74 7.52
CA GLN A 241 -19.27 17.37 8.93
C GLN A 241 -20.65 16.94 9.42
N ILE A 242 -20.90 15.63 9.48
CA ILE A 242 -22.17 15.06 9.99
C ILE A 242 -22.12 14.98 11.52
N LYS A 243 -20.91 14.81 12.08
CA LYS A 243 -20.64 14.74 13.54
C LYS A 243 -19.68 15.86 13.98
N PRO A 244 -20.06 17.15 13.83
CA PRO A 244 -19.17 18.29 14.14
C PRO A 244 -18.76 18.33 15.62
N GLU A 245 -19.54 17.75 16.52
CA GLU A 245 -19.23 17.63 17.96
C GLU A 245 -18.10 16.61 18.23
N ILE A 246 -17.87 15.68 17.30
CA ILE A 246 -16.79 14.68 17.39
C ILE A 246 -15.57 15.13 16.58
N TYR A 247 -15.81 15.63 15.35
CA TYR A 247 -14.78 16.04 14.39
C TYR A 247 -14.89 17.52 14.03
N PRO A 248 -14.63 18.46 14.97
CA PRO A 248 -14.94 19.89 14.76
C PRO A 248 -14.06 20.60 13.72
N LYS A 249 -12.94 19.99 13.29
CA LYS A 249 -11.96 20.65 12.43
C LYS A 249 -11.87 20.06 11.04
N VAL A 250 -12.45 18.89 10.80
CA VAL A 250 -12.30 18.14 9.53
C VAL A 250 -13.64 17.56 9.10
N ASP A 251 -13.73 17.22 7.83
CA ASP A 251 -14.83 16.45 7.26
C ASP A 251 -14.85 15.02 7.79
N ASP A 252 -16.05 14.47 7.95
CA ASP A 252 -16.25 13.05 8.29
C ASP A 252 -17.02 12.30 7.19
N GLU A 253 -17.40 13.01 6.12
CA GLU A 253 -18.07 12.47 4.94
C GLU A 253 -17.56 13.16 3.68
N ALA A 254 -17.21 12.38 2.64
CA ALA A 254 -16.77 12.93 1.35
C ALA A 254 -17.21 12.05 0.17
N THR A 255 -17.60 12.73 -0.91
CA THR A 255 -17.79 12.12 -2.22
C THR A 255 -16.93 12.84 -3.24
N ILE A 256 -16.10 12.08 -3.96
CA ILE A 256 -15.19 12.60 -5.00
C ILE A 256 -15.62 12.02 -6.35
N VAL A 257 -15.78 12.88 -7.37
CA VAL A 257 -16.03 12.49 -8.75
C VAL A 257 -14.81 12.84 -9.59
N ILE A 258 -14.22 11.85 -10.24
CA ILE A 258 -13.04 12.00 -11.09
C ILE A 258 -13.43 11.70 -12.54
N THR A 259 -13.00 12.53 -13.49
CA THR A 259 -13.26 12.29 -14.91
C THR A 259 -11.96 11.99 -15.66
N TYR A 260 -12.05 11.03 -16.56
CA TYR A 260 -11.03 10.67 -17.56
C TYR A 260 -11.63 10.83 -18.96
N PRO A 261 -10.86 10.77 -20.06
CA PRO A 261 -11.40 10.93 -21.41
C PRO A 261 -12.54 9.97 -21.76
N LYS A 262 -12.52 8.74 -21.20
CA LYS A 262 -13.52 7.69 -21.52
C LYS A 262 -14.10 6.99 -20.28
N ALA A 263 -13.71 7.43 -19.09
CA ALA A 263 -14.13 6.83 -17.83
C ALA A 263 -14.44 7.88 -16.76
N GLN A 264 -15.18 7.47 -15.75
CA GLN A 264 -15.48 8.27 -14.57
C GLN A 264 -15.31 7.41 -13.31
N ALA A 265 -14.75 7.97 -12.24
CA ALA A 265 -14.78 7.36 -10.92
C ALA A 265 -15.63 8.15 -9.93
N ILE A 266 -16.27 7.44 -9.01
CA ILE A 266 -16.90 7.98 -7.80
C ILE A 266 -16.20 7.32 -6.61
N ILE A 267 -15.68 8.12 -5.69
CA ILE A 267 -15.09 7.64 -4.45
C ILE A 267 -15.97 8.15 -3.31
N GLN A 268 -16.41 7.24 -2.46
CA GLN A 268 -17.17 7.52 -1.25
C GLN A 268 -16.26 7.22 -0.06
N ALA A 269 -15.90 8.26 0.67
CA ALA A 269 -15.02 8.21 1.82
C ALA A 269 -15.79 8.64 3.07
N SER A 270 -15.90 7.77 4.08
CA SER A 270 -16.82 8.02 5.19
C SER A 270 -16.29 7.56 6.55
N TRP A 271 -16.56 8.39 7.58
CA TRP A 271 -16.46 8.04 8.99
C TRP A 271 -17.84 7.86 9.64
N ASN A 272 -18.90 7.61 8.80
CA ASN A 272 -20.29 7.56 9.28
C ASN A 272 -21.00 6.23 9.02
N TRP A 273 -20.31 5.23 8.49
CA TRP A 273 -20.94 3.94 8.18
C TRP A 273 -20.97 3.04 9.40
N PRO A 274 -22.06 2.24 9.60
CA PRO A 274 -22.20 1.38 10.77
C PRO A 274 -21.30 0.14 10.75
N PHE A 275 -20.57 -0.10 9.66
CA PHE A 275 -19.66 -1.21 9.46
C PHE A 275 -18.54 -0.81 8.48
N ASP A 276 -17.43 -1.52 8.55
CA ASP A 276 -16.29 -1.31 7.67
C ASP A 276 -16.62 -1.72 6.23
N ARG A 277 -16.22 -0.86 5.29
CA ARG A 277 -16.29 -1.14 3.86
C ARG A 277 -14.99 -0.69 3.19
N LYS A 278 -14.41 -1.59 2.39
CA LYS A 278 -13.29 -1.33 1.49
C LYS A 278 -13.49 -2.20 0.26
N ASP A 279 -14.29 -1.72 -0.68
CA ASP A 279 -14.66 -2.43 -1.90
C ASP A 279 -14.80 -1.50 -3.09
N MET A 280 -14.76 -2.08 -4.29
CA MET A 280 -14.97 -1.32 -5.52
C MET A 280 -15.88 -2.06 -6.49
N GLU A 281 -16.57 -1.28 -7.32
CA GLU A 281 -17.37 -1.73 -8.45
C GLU A 281 -16.70 -1.21 -9.73
N VAL A 282 -16.34 -2.11 -10.64
CA VAL A 282 -15.74 -1.76 -11.93
C VAL A 282 -16.71 -2.15 -13.04
N TYR A 283 -17.13 -1.17 -13.82
CA TYR A 283 -18.01 -1.32 -14.97
C TYR A 283 -17.21 -1.08 -16.25
N GLY A 284 -17.01 -2.15 -17.02
CA GLY A 284 -16.44 -2.10 -18.35
C GLY A 284 -17.52 -1.99 -19.44
N ALA A 285 -17.11 -1.91 -20.69
CA ALA A 285 -18.04 -1.80 -21.83
C ALA A 285 -18.92 -3.05 -22.05
N ILE A 286 -18.48 -4.21 -21.60
CA ILE A 286 -19.15 -5.50 -21.86
C ILE A 286 -19.29 -6.41 -20.62
N GLY A 287 -18.87 -5.94 -19.47
CA GLY A 287 -18.97 -6.71 -18.21
C GLY A 287 -18.68 -5.84 -17.00
N SER A 288 -18.84 -6.42 -15.81
CA SER A 288 -18.54 -5.74 -14.54
C SER A 288 -17.95 -6.70 -13.52
N VAL A 289 -17.22 -6.15 -12.57
CA VAL A 289 -16.76 -6.86 -11.38
C VAL A 289 -16.97 -5.98 -10.15
N VAL A 290 -17.46 -6.57 -9.06
CA VAL A 290 -17.53 -5.96 -7.75
C VAL A 290 -16.62 -6.75 -6.82
N THR A 291 -15.69 -6.09 -6.15
CA THR A 291 -14.89 -6.73 -5.10
C THR A 291 -15.74 -6.86 -3.83
N VAL A 292 -15.72 -8.04 -3.23
CA VAL A 292 -16.48 -8.34 -2.02
C VAL A 292 -15.52 -8.82 -0.95
N LYS A 293 -15.26 -7.95 0.01
CA LYS A 293 -14.22 -8.19 1.03
C LYS A 293 -12.84 -8.41 0.37
N ARG A 294 -11.94 -9.04 1.11
CA ARG A 294 -10.54 -9.22 0.70
C ARG A 294 -10.37 -10.17 -0.50
N ASP A 295 -11.22 -11.18 -0.67
CA ASP A 295 -11.01 -12.29 -1.62
C ASP A 295 -12.24 -12.73 -2.41
N GLY A 296 -13.37 -12.04 -2.28
CA GLY A 296 -14.59 -12.31 -3.04
C GLY A 296 -14.76 -11.37 -4.23
N LEU A 297 -15.43 -11.87 -5.26
CA LEU A 297 -15.77 -11.12 -6.46
C LEU A 297 -17.19 -11.46 -6.90
N LEU A 298 -17.96 -10.47 -7.30
CA LEU A 298 -19.21 -10.65 -8.02
C LEU A 298 -18.96 -10.22 -9.47
N VAL A 299 -18.89 -11.19 -10.39
CA VAL A 299 -18.48 -10.97 -11.78
C VAL A 299 -19.65 -11.21 -12.73
N ARG A 300 -19.85 -10.29 -13.67
CA ARG A 300 -20.79 -10.44 -14.78
C ARG A 300 -20.07 -10.24 -16.10
N ARG A 301 -19.98 -11.28 -16.92
CA ARG A 301 -19.34 -11.24 -18.21
C ARG A 301 -20.36 -11.04 -19.34
N LYS A 302 -19.90 -10.68 -20.51
CA LYS A 302 -20.74 -10.53 -21.71
C LYS A 302 -21.57 -11.79 -21.95
N GLY A 303 -22.88 -11.60 -22.11
CA GLY A 303 -23.84 -12.71 -22.38
C GLY A 303 -24.33 -13.45 -21.13
N GLU A 304 -23.82 -13.16 -19.95
CA GLU A 304 -24.34 -13.72 -18.71
C GLU A 304 -25.56 -12.91 -18.25
N PRO A 305 -26.68 -13.59 -17.87
CA PRO A 305 -27.90 -12.91 -17.43
C PRO A 305 -27.70 -12.24 -16.06
N GLU A 306 -26.89 -12.85 -15.20
CA GLU A 306 -26.64 -12.41 -13.81
C GLU A 306 -25.16 -12.43 -13.47
N ALA A 307 -24.79 -11.66 -12.45
CA ALA A 307 -23.44 -11.72 -11.88
C ALA A 307 -23.28 -12.98 -11.02
N LYS A 308 -22.09 -13.56 -11.04
CA LYS A 308 -21.75 -14.76 -10.26
C LYS A 308 -20.73 -14.44 -9.19
N MET A 309 -20.95 -15.00 -8.00
CA MET A 309 -19.97 -14.94 -6.93
C MET A 309 -18.79 -15.86 -7.26
N GLU A 310 -17.61 -15.30 -7.24
CA GLU A 310 -16.34 -15.99 -7.45
C GLU A 310 -15.39 -15.70 -6.29
N LYS A 311 -14.43 -16.57 -6.07
CA LYS A 311 -13.32 -16.34 -5.16
C LYS A 311 -12.09 -15.97 -5.98
N SER A 312 -11.38 -14.92 -5.58
CA SER A 312 -10.13 -14.53 -6.22
C SER A 312 -9.06 -15.60 -6.04
N LYS A 313 -8.17 -15.70 -7.01
CA LYS A 313 -6.94 -16.47 -6.87
C LYS A 313 -6.04 -15.81 -5.82
N PRO A 314 -5.18 -16.59 -5.13
CA PRO A 314 -4.13 -16.00 -4.31
C PRO A 314 -3.28 -15.03 -5.14
N VAL A 315 -2.89 -13.91 -4.56
CA VAL A 315 -1.98 -12.99 -5.22
C VAL A 315 -0.63 -13.69 -5.38
N PRO A 316 -0.01 -13.63 -6.58
CA PRO A 316 1.31 -14.21 -6.76
C PRO A 316 2.36 -13.42 -5.94
N SER A 317 3.40 -14.13 -5.48
CA SER A 317 4.54 -13.46 -4.87
C SER A 317 5.17 -12.45 -5.86
N PRO A 318 5.56 -11.25 -5.39
CA PRO A 318 5.70 -10.84 -3.98
C PRO A 318 4.53 -9.99 -3.44
N TYR A 319 3.34 -10.06 -3.99
CA TYR A 319 2.22 -9.15 -3.69
C TYR A 319 1.31 -9.64 -2.54
N GLU A 320 1.76 -10.58 -1.72
CA GLU A 320 0.97 -11.13 -0.60
C GLU A 320 0.81 -10.16 0.55
N ASP A 321 1.86 -9.38 0.83
CA ASP A 321 1.91 -8.36 1.89
C ASP A 321 3.02 -7.33 1.64
N SER A 322 2.94 -6.21 2.38
CA SER A 322 3.86 -5.07 2.22
C SER A 322 5.33 -5.42 2.49
N LEU A 323 5.61 -6.27 3.47
CA LEU A 323 6.99 -6.61 3.84
C LEU A 323 7.61 -7.59 2.84
N THR A 324 6.84 -8.54 2.33
CA THR A 324 7.25 -9.45 1.25
C THR A 324 7.55 -8.64 -0.02
N TYR A 325 6.69 -7.67 -0.37
CA TYR A 325 6.91 -6.79 -1.51
C TYR A 325 8.14 -5.90 -1.31
N LEU A 326 8.28 -5.24 -0.16
CA LEU A 326 9.45 -4.41 0.16
C LEU A 326 10.75 -5.20 0.04
N ARG A 327 10.75 -6.43 0.60
CA ARG A 327 11.91 -7.32 0.53
C ARG A 327 12.26 -7.68 -0.91
N ALA A 328 11.26 -8.04 -1.72
CA ALA A 328 11.47 -8.39 -3.12
C ALA A 328 12.02 -7.19 -3.94
N VAL A 329 11.51 -5.99 -3.70
CA VAL A 329 12.02 -4.75 -4.34
C VAL A 329 13.49 -4.51 -3.97
N LEU A 330 13.84 -4.63 -2.70
CA LEU A 330 15.18 -4.24 -2.22
C LEU A 330 16.24 -5.33 -2.39
N LEU A 331 15.87 -6.61 -2.31
CA LEU A 331 16.83 -7.72 -2.30
C LEU A 331 16.75 -8.62 -3.53
N ASP A 332 15.61 -8.64 -4.23
CA ASP A 332 15.37 -9.55 -5.35
C ASP A 332 15.23 -8.79 -6.69
N GLY A 333 15.28 -7.46 -6.67
CA GLY A 333 15.21 -6.62 -7.87
C GLY A 333 13.82 -6.58 -8.49
N ALA A 334 12.76 -6.83 -7.71
CA ALA A 334 11.40 -6.69 -8.19
C ALA A 334 11.14 -5.24 -8.63
N LYS A 335 10.47 -5.09 -9.77
CA LYS A 335 10.14 -3.76 -10.29
C LYS A 335 9.12 -3.07 -9.39
N VAL A 336 9.37 -1.80 -9.12
CA VAL A 336 8.38 -0.94 -8.44
C VAL A 336 7.36 -0.46 -9.47
N ASP A 337 6.13 -0.87 -9.28
CA ASP A 337 5.00 -0.46 -10.11
C ASP A 337 3.68 -0.51 -9.32
N GLY A 338 2.60 -0.07 -9.98
CA GLY A 338 1.24 -0.18 -9.45
C GLY A 338 0.98 0.63 -8.18
N LEU A 339 0.15 0.07 -7.31
CA LEU A 339 -0.45 0.73 -6.13
C LEU A 339 0.56 1.35 -5.15
N SER A 340 1.68 0.68 -4.91
CA SER A 340 2.69 1.17 -3.96
C SER A 340 3.71 2.12 -4.56
N SER A 341 3.69 2.39 -5.89
CA SER A 341 4.71 3.23 -6.55
C SER A 341 4.59 4.69 -6.15
N LEU A 342 5.73 5.37 -6.07
CA LEU A 342 5.78 6.81 -5.80
C LEU A 342 5.01 7.61 -6.87
N GLU A 343 5.12 7.21 -8.14
CA GLU A 343 4.45 7.89 -9.25
C GLU A 343 2.92 7.83 -9.13
N THR A 344 2.36 6.65 -8.85
CA THR A 344 0.92 6.48 -8.56
C THR A 344 0.51 7.40 -7.41
N ASN A 345 1.28 7.41 -6.33
CA ASN A 345 0.94 8.12 -5.11
C ASN A 345 1.13 9.65 -5.18
N VAL A 346 1.96 10.14 -6.07
CA VAL A 346 1.97 11.56 -6.45
C VAL A 346 0.65 11.93 -7.12
N THR A 347 0.17 11.13 -8.08
CA THR A 347 -1.12 11.34 -8.75
C THR A 347 -2.29 11.24 -7.75
N VAL A 348 -2.24 10.29 -6.81
CA VAL A 348 -3.22 10.20 -5.71
C VAL A 348 -3.28 11.50 -4.92
N THR A 349 -2.13 12.05 -4.56
CA THR A 349 -2.07 13.30 -3.79
C THR A 349 -2.59 14.49 -4.60
N GLU A 350 -2.31 14.56 -5.92
CA GLU A 350 -2.89 15.56 -6.83
C GLU A 350 -4.42 15.48 -6.84
N ILE A 351 -4.99 14.27 -6.88
CA ILE A 351 -6.44 14.04 -6.84
C ILE A 351 -7.03 14.52 -5.51
N LEU A 352 -6.43 14.17 -4.38
CA LEU A 352 -6.91 14.55 -3.06
C LEU A 352 -6.85 16.06 -2.83
N ASP A 353 -5.77 16.71 -3.25
CA ASP A 353 -5.58 18.15 -3.14
C ASP A 353 -6.60 18.90 -4.01
N ALA A 354 -6.84 18.44 -5.24
CA ALA A 354 -7.87 18.95 -6.13
C ALA A 354 -9.29 18.72 -5.57
N ALA A 355 -9.54 17.57 -4.92
CA ALA A 355 -10.80 17.28 -4.27
C ALA A 355 -11.06 18.22 -3.08
N ARG A 356 -10.04 18.48 -2.25
CA ARG A 356 -10.11 19.45 -1.15
C ARG A 356 -10.39 20.86 -1.67
N GLU A 357 -9.71 21.28 -2.72
CA GLU A 357 -9.96 22.59 -3.35
C GLU A 357 -11.36 22.66 -3.96
N SER A 358 -11.82 21.60 -4.61
CA SER A 358 -13.17 21.51 -5.16
C SER A 358 -14.25 21.62 -4.07
N ALA A 359 -14.10 20.89 -2.99
CA ALA A 359 -15.04 20.93 -1.86
C ALA A 359 -15.11 22.33 -1.22
N LYS A 360 -13.94 23.00 -1.08
CA LYS A 360 -13.83 24.34 -0.54
C LYS A 360 -14.49 25.40 -1.42
N THR A 361 -14.32 25.28 -2.75
CA THR A 361 -14.75 26.33 -3.70
C THR A 361 -16.10 26.06 -4.35
N GLY A 362 -16.62 24.84 -4.26
CA GLY A 362 -17.80 24.37 -4.99
C GLY A 362 -17.57 24.24 -6.50
N LYS A 363 -16.32 24.30 -6.97
CA LYS A 363 -15.98 24.28 -8.39
C LYS A 363 -15.25 22.98 -8.77
N ARG A 364 -15.45 22.57 -10.01
CA ARG A 364 -14.65 21.52 -10.63
C ARG A 364 -13.20 22.01 -10.81
N VAL A 365 -12.24 21.19 -10.39
CA VAL A 365 -10.80 21.46 -10.51
C VAL A 365 -10.21 20.63 -11.64
N SER A 366 -9.43 21.25 -12.53
CA SER A 366 -8.69 20.54 -13.58
C SER A 366 -7.35 20.05 -13.04
N ILE A 367 -7.01 18.80 -13.35
CA ILE A 367 -5.66 18.29 -13.12
C ILE A 367 -4.80 18.68 -14.32
N THR A 368 -3.78 19.49 -14.08
CA THR A 368 -2.85 19.91 -15.13
C THR A 368 -1.98 18.72 -15.56
N ARG A 369 -1.89 18.50 -16.85
CA ARG A 369 -1.04 17.45 -17.44
C ARG A 369 0.43 17.83 -17.45
#